data_c9542e3835703a2f1789b37e16955b3d
#
_entry.id   c9542e3835703a2f1789b37e16955b3d
#
_cell.length_a   1.000
_cell.length_b   1.000
_cell.length_c   1.000
_cell.angle_alpha   90.00
_cell.angle_beta   90.00
_cell.angle_gamma   90.00
#
_symmetry.space_group_name_H-M   'P 1'
#
loop_
_entity.id
_entity.type
_entity.pdbx_description
1 polymer ?
#
loop_
_entity_poly.entity_id
_entity_poly.type
_entity_poly.pdbx_seq_one_letter_code
_entity_poly.pdbx_strand_id
1 'polypeptide(L)'
;MITTAYLKTQIKGYNFETLTGGDDSVAAGCIRKAEIWVRAKLRKCGVEPDFTDEIDKESLTKRALYELYSFAENEDIAKDKKQDAYDLLRAKYGNCIDKDLSQQTGSQKTAGDPVGAVKAGSDNWQGFK
;
A
#
# COMPACT_ATOMS: atom_id res chain seq x y z
N MET A 1 -8.56 -7.00 11.78
CA MET A 1 -8.45 -5.56 11.43
C MET A 1 -8.09 -4.76 12.66
N ILE A 2 -7.31 -3.69 12.48
CA ILE A 2 -7.04 -2.80 13.60
C ILE A 2 -8.21 -1.85 13.80
N THR A 3 -8.29 -1.29 15.00
CA THR A 3 -9.34 -0.34 15.36
C THR A 3 -8.70 1.03 15.59
N THR A 4 -9.54 2.06 15.65
CA THR A 4 -9.09 3.39 16.02
C THR A 4 -8.40 3.37 17.40
N ALA A 5 -8.95 2.60 18.33
CA ALA A 5 -8.36 2.47 19.66
C ALA A 5 -6.95 1.88 19.58
N TYR A 6 -6.76 0.86 18.74
CA TYR A 6 -5.44 0.26 18.58
C TYR A 6 -4.47 1.25 17.95
N LEU A 7 -4.92 1.97 16.91
CA LEU A 7 -4.07 2.96 16.25
C LEU A 7 -3.62 4.03 17.24
N LYS A 8 -4.52 4.42 18.12
CA LYS A 8 -4.23 5.42 19.14
C LYS A 8 -3.08 4.97 20.06
N THR A 9 -2.94 3.65 20.33
CA THR A 9 -1.85 3.15 21.16
C THR A 9 -0.49 3.26 20.48
N GLN A 10 -0.46 3.45 19.18
CA GLN A 10 0.79 3.53 18.41
C GLN A 10 1.35 4.96 18.36
N ILE A 11 0.64 5.92 18.92
CA ILE A 11 1.01 7.33 18.92
C ILE A 11 0.81 7.85 20.35
N LYS A 12 1.64 8.79 20.77
CA LYS A 12 1.42 9.43 22.06
C LYS A 12 0.07 10.15 22.03
N GLY A 13 -0.68 10.05 23.13
CA GLY A 13 -2.09 10.46 23.15
C GLY A 13 -2.34 11.87 22.65
N TYR A 14 -1.54 12.84 23.13
CA TYR A 14 -1.76 14.23 22.72
C TYR A 14 -1.44 14.42 21.23
N ASN A 15 -0.54 13.60 20.67
CA ASN A 15 -0.24 13.68 19.23
C ASN A 15 -1.40 13.17 18.40
N PHE A 16 -2.08 12.13 18.89
CA PHE A 16 -3.24 11.59 18.17
C PHE A 16 -4.30 12.68 17.99
N GLU A 17 -4.60 13.42 19.04
CA GLU A 17 -5.60 14.49 18.96
C GLU A 17 -5.16 15.61 18.04
N THR A 18 -3.87 15.95 18.09
CA THR A 18 -3.32 16.96 17.18
C THR A 18 -3.46 16.51 15.73
N LEU A 19 -3.16 15.25 15.45
CA LEU A 19 -3.19 14.71 14.09
C LEU A 19 -4.60 14.62 13.55
N THR A 20 -5.58 14.29 14.40
CA THR A 20 -6.96 14.07 13.95
C THR A 20 -7.87 15.28 14.16
N GLY A 21 -7.39 16.31 14.88
CA GLY A 21 -8.24 17.42 15.27
C GLY A 21 -9.32 17.01 16.27
N GLY A 22 -9.13 15.87 16.94
CA GLY A 22 -10.11 15.34 17.89
C GLY A 22 -11.25 14.57 17.22
N ASP A 23 -11.14 14.28 15.92
CA ASP A 23 -12.18 13.61 15.14
C ASP A 23 -11.77 12.16 14.86
N ASP A 24 -12.39 11.20 15.55
CA ASP A 24 -12.07 9.78 15.38
C ASP A 24 -12.37 9.28 13.97
N SER A 25 -13.25 9.94 13.23
CA SER A 25 -13.56 9.51 11.87
C SER A 25 -12.38 9.71 10.93
N VAL A 26 -11.47 10.64 11.23
CA VAL A 26 -10.24 10.81 10.47
C VAL A 26 -9.39 9.55 10.58
N ALA A 27 -9.21 9.05 11.81
CA ALA A 27 -8.42 7.84 12.03
C ALA A 27 -9.08 6.63 11.36
N ALA A 28 -10.40 6.50 11.47
CA ALA A 28 -11.11 5.39 10.83
C ALA A 28 -10.94 5.43 9.31
N GLY A 29 -10.97 6.61 8.73
CA GLY A 29 -10.74 6.77 7.29
C GLY A 29 -9.32 6.39 6.89
N CYS A 30 -8.35 6.74 7.71
CA CYS A 30 -6.95 6.38 7.45
C CYS A 30 -6.76 4.86 7.50
N ILE A 31 -7.40 4.18 8.45
CA ILE A 31 -7.34 2.72 8.54
C ILE A 31 -7.94 2.10 7.29
N ARG A 32 -9.08 2.63 6.82
CA ARG A 32 -9.72 2.12 5.62
C ARG A 32 -8.80 2.28 4.39
N LYS A 33 -8.18 3.44 4.23
CA LYS A 33 -7.26 3.66 3.11
C LYS A 33 -6.07 2.70 3.18
N ALA A 34 -5.57 2.45 4.39
CA ALA A 34 -4.47 1.53 4.59
C ALA A 34 -4.87 0.11 4.20
N GLU A 35 -6.09 -0.30 4.57
CA GLU A 35 -6.59 -1.63 4.21
C GLU A 35 -6.67 -1.77 2.70
N ILE A 36 -7.18 -0.77 2.01
CA ILE A 36 -7.27 -0.78 0.55
C ILE A 36 -5.88 -0.95 -0.06
N TRP A 37 -4.89 -0.22 0.48
CA TRP A 37 -3.53 -0.31 -0.03
C TRP A 37 -2.95 -1.72 0.15
N VAL A 38 -3.09 -2.30 1.35
CA VAL A 38 -2.56 -3.64 1.62
C VAL A 38 -3.22 -4.66 0.70
N ARG A 39 -4.55 -4.60 0.58
CA ARG A 39 -5.28 -5.54 -0.27
C ARG A 39 -4.87 -5.41 -1.74
N ALA A 40 -4.66 -4.17 -2.21
CA ALA A 40 -4.23 -3.94 -3.59
C ALA A 40 -2.85 -4.53 -3.84
N LYS A 41 -1.91 -4.36 -2.90
CA LYS A 41 -0.57 -4.92 -3.04
C LYS A 41 -0.61 -6.44 -3.03
N LEU A 42 -1.37 -7.04 -2.13
CA LEU A 42 -1.40 -8.49 -2.02
C LEU A 42 -2.19 -9.16 -3.15
N ARG A 43 -3.12 -8.42 -3.77
CA ARG A 43 -3.80 -8.93 -4.96
C ARG A 43 -2.79 -9.25 -6.05
N LYS A 44 -1.75 -8.44 -6.17
CA LYS A 44 -0.68 -8.69 -7.14
C LYS A 44 0.06 -9.99 -6.88
N CYS A 45 0.02 -10.46 -5.64
CA CYS A 45 0.63 -11.73 -5.24
C CYS A 45 -0.36 -12.89 -5.25
N GLY A 46 -1.64 -12.61 -5.55
CA GLY A 46 -2.67 -13.64 -5.56
C GLY A 46 -3.08 -14.11 -4.17
N VAL A 47 -2.90 -13.27 -3.15
CA VAL A 47 -3.23 -13.66 -1.78
C VAL A 47 -4.12 -12.61 -1.12
N GLU A 48 -4.86 -13.07 -0.10
CA GLU A 48 -5.63 -12.18 0.75
C GLU A 48 -4.85 -11.90 2.03
N PRO A 49 -4.93 -10.68 2.58
CA PRO A 49 -4.25 -10.41 3.84
C PRO A 49 -4.91 -11.13 5.00
N ASP A 50 -4.10 -11.49 5.97
CA ASP A 50 -4.57 -12.06 7.24
C ASP A 50 -4.10 -11.11 8.34
N PHE A 51 -5.00 -10.24 8.81
CA PHE A 51 -4.63 -9.22 9.78
C PHE A 51 -4.53 -9.77 11.21
N THR A 52 -4.68 -11.08 11.40
CA THR A 52 -4.27 -11.72 12.65
C THR A 52 -2.79 -12.06 12.64
N ASP A 53 -2.17 -12.09 11.47
CA ASP A 53 -0.73 -12.26 11.35
C ASP A 53 -0.02 -10.94 11.70
N GLU A 54 1.09 -11.06 12.43
CA GLU A 54 1.77 -9.87 12.93
C GLU A 54 2.31 -8.96 11.83
N ILE A 55 2.84 -9.56 10.77
CA ILE A 55 3.44 -8.77 9.69
C ILE A 55 2.38 -8.02 8.91
N ASP A 56 1.28 -8.71 8.55
CA ASP A 56 0.18 -8.07 7.84
C ASP A 56 -0.44 -6.96 8.70
N LYS A 57 -0.63 -7.23 9.98
CA LYS A 57 -1.19 -6.24 10.91
C LYS A 57 -0.26 -5.05 11.07
N GLU A 58 1.05 -5.29 11.21
CA GLU A 58 2.00 -4.20 11.39
C GLU A 58 2.12 -3.35 10.12
N SER A 59 2.10 -3.98 8.96
CA SER A 59 2.12 -3.25 7.69
C SER A 59 0.88 -2.37 7.57
N LEU A 60 -0.28 -2.90 7.92
CA LEU A 60 -1.52 -2.14 7.92
C LEU A 60 -1.41 -0.94 8.88
N THR A 61 -0.87 -1.19 10.08
CA THR A 61 -0.70 -0.14 11.08
C THR A 61 0.22 0.97 10.57
N LYS A 62 1.37 0.61 10.02
CA LYS A 62 2.31 1.59 9.48
C LYS A 62 1.69 2.39 8.34
N ARG A 63 0.92 1.72 7.46
CA ARG A 63 0.27 2.44 6.36
C ARG A 63 -0.82 3.37 6.87
N ALA A 64 -1.57 2.97 7.91
CA ALA A 64 -2.55 3.84 8.53
C ALA A 64 -1.88 5.06 9.15
N LEU A 65 -0.72 4.87 9.79
CA LEU A 65 0.05 5.98 10.34
C LEU A 65 0.54 6.91 9.24
N TYR A 66 0.97 6.35 8.11
CA TYR A 66 1.33 7.18 6.95
C TYR A 66 0.16 8.07 6.54
N GLU A 67 -1.04 7.48 6.42
CA GLU A 67 -2.21 8.26 6.00
C GLU A 67 -2.52 9.36 7.01
N LEU A 68 -2.38 9.06 8.29
CA LEU A 68 -2.69 10.00 9.36
C LEU A 68 -1.69 11.16 9.39
N TYR A 69 -0.38 10.86 9.31
CA TYR A 69 0.62 11.90 9.30
C TYR A 69 0.57 12.72 8.01
N SER A 70 0.23 12.09 6.89
CA SER A 70 0.05 12.79 5.64
C SER A 70 -1.15 13.74 5.70
N PHE A 71 -2.25 13.29 6.32
CA PHE A 71 -3.42 14.13 6.54
C PHE A 71 -3.05 15.38 7.34
N ALA A 72 -2.17 15.22 8.34
CA ALA A 72 -1.71 16.32 9.19
C ALA A 72 -0.55 17.12 8.55
N GLU A 73 -0.20 16.77 7.31
CA GLU A 73 0.87 17.46 6.56
C GLU A 73 2.25 17.34 7.21
N ASN A 74 2.47 16.25 7.92
CA ASN A 74 3.79 15.94 8.49
C ASN A 74 4.47 14.92 7.57
N GLU A 75 5.05 15.43 6.48
CA GLU A 75 5.55 14.57 5.41
C GLU A 75 6.79 13.77 5.79
N ASP A 76 7.63 14.31 6.67
CA ASP A 76 8.85 13.59 7.07
C ASP A 76 8.52 12.28 7.78
N ILE A 77 7.61 12.34 8.76
CA ILE A 77 7.20 11.13 9.49
C ILE A 77 6.35 10.25 8.58
N ALA A 78 5.47 10.85 7.77
CA ALA A 78 4.63 10.08 6.85
C ALA A 78 5.48 9.24 5.92
N LYS A 79 6.54 9.82 5.37
CA LYS A 79 7.43 9.13 4.45
C LYS A 79 8.04 7.89 5.09
N ASP A 80 8.49 8.00 6.35
CA ASP A 80 9.08 6.87 7.06
C ASP A 80 8.06 5.76 7.27
N LYS A 81 6.83 6.12 7.66
CA LYS A 81 5.78 5.12 7.89
C LYS A 81 5.39 4.42 6.59
N LYS A 82 5.32 5.17 5.50
CA LYS A 82 5.03 4.61 4.19
C LYS A 82 6.07 3.56 3.79
N GLN A 83 7.36 3.89 4.01
CA GLN A 83 8.44 2.98 3.68
C GLN A 83 8.40 1.74 4.57
N ASP A 84 8.14 1.91 5.87
CA ASP A 84 8.05 0.79 6.80
C ASP A 84 6.96 -0.19 6.39
N ALA A 85 5.80 0.32 5.98
CA ALA A 85 4.68 -0.53 5.55
C ALA A 85 5.08 -1.35 4.33
N TYR A 86 5.71 -0.71 3.36
CA TYR A 86 6.16 -1.36 2.15
C TYR A 86 7.21 -2.45 2.44
N ASP A 87 8.19 -2.11 3.28
CA ASP A 87 9.28 -3.04 3.60
C ASP A 87 8.76 -4.30 4.29
N LEU A 88 7.75 -4.16 5.17
CA LEU A 88 7.15 -5.31 5.84
C LEU A 88 6.49 -6.25 4.85
N LEU A 89 5.71 -5.71 3.91
CA LEU A 89 5.07 -6.54 2.90
C LEU A 89 6.11 -7.19 1.99
N ARG A 90 7.12 -6.45 1.60
CA ARG A 90 8.15 -6.99 0.74
C ARG A 90 8.93 -8.12 1.43
N ALA A 91 9.20 -7.95 2.72
CA ALA A 91 9.91 -8.98 3.48
C ALA A 91 9.14 -10.29 3.54
N LYS A 92 7.81 -10.22 3.63
CA LYS A 92 6.98 -11.42 3.73
C LYS A 92 6.62 -12.00 2.37
N TYR A 93 6.27 -11.14 1.41
CA TYR A 93 5.68 -11.59 0.14
C TYR A 93 6.63 -11.48 -1.05
N GLY A 94 7.73 -10.75 -0.92
CA GLY A 94 8.71 -10.63 -2.00
C GLY A 94 8.31 -9.62 -3.05
N ASN A 95 8.84 -9.81 -4.26
CA ASN A 95 8.72 -8.82 -5.34
C ASN A 95 7.35 -8.76 -5.97
N CYS A 96 6.46 -9.72 -5.69
CA CYS A 96 5.15 -9.74 -6.33
C CYS A 96 4.34 -8.49 -6.01
N ILE A 97 4.59 -7.85 -4.87
CA ILE A 97 3.86 -6.63 -4.51
C ILE A 97 4.19 -5.47 -5.47
N ASP A 98 5.26 -5.58 -6.24
CA ASP A 98 5.67 -4.55 -7.20
C ASP A 98 5.19 -4.81 -8.61
N LYS A 99 4.50 -5.93 -8.85
CA LYS A 99 4.04 -6.26 -10.20
C LYS A 99 3.10 -5.18 -10.73
N ASP A 100 3.24 -4.93 -12.02
CA ASP A 100 2.30 -4.06 -12.73
C ASP A 100 1.21 -4.95 -13.32
N LEU A 101 -0.01 -4.82 -12.81
CA LEU A 101 -1.11 -5.65 -13.26
C LEU A 101 -1.41 -5.48 -14.75
N SER A 102 -1.11 -4.34 -15.31
CA SER A 102 -1.33 -4.11 -16.73
C SER A 102 -0.42 -4.98 -17.60
N GLN A 103 0.71 -5.43 -17.07
CA GLN A 103 1.63 -6.30 -17.79
C GLN A 103 1.18 -7.76 -17.77
N GLN A 104 0.20 -8.10 -16.98
CA GLN A 104 -0.27 -9.48 -16.89
C GLN A 104 -1.34 -9.80 -17.92
N THR A 105 -1.83 -8.84 -18.60
CA THR A 105 -2.89 -9.02 -19.58
C THR A 105 -2.38 -9.15 -21.01
N GLY A 106 -1.16 -9.13 -21.22
CA GLY A 106 -0.65 -9.20 -22.57
C GLY A 106 -0.12 -10.49 -22.99
N SER A 107 -0.38 -10.80 -22.62
CA SER A 107 0.39 -11.19 -23.00
C SER A 107 0.91 -11.63 -23.39
N GLN A 108 0.81 -11.91 -23.17
CA GLN A 108 1.37 -11.66 -23.43
C GLN A 108 1.92 -11.47 -24.02
N LYS A 109 1.72 -11.84 -24.23
CA LYS A 109 2.28 -11.17 -24.81
C LYS A 109 2.88 -11.00 -25.17
N THR A 110 2.78 -11.61 -25.33
CA THR A 110 3.45 -10.93 -25.74
C THR A 110 3.81 -10.73 -26.15
N ALA A 111 3.84 -11.43 -26.39
CA ALA A 111 4.41 -10.73 -26.72
C ALA A 111 4.52 -10.35 -27.12
N GLY A 112 4.27 -11.32 -27.90
CA GLY A 112 4.56 -10.37 -28.13
C GLY A 112 4.46 -9.92 -28.33
N ASP A 113 4.59 -10.21 -28.55
CA ASP A 113 4.70 -9.30 -28.72
C ASP A 113 4.61 -8.70 -29.01
N PRO A 114 4.59 -9.12 -28.99
CA PRO A 114 4.67 -8.17 -29.05
C PRO A 114 4.39 -7.60 -29.37
N VAL A 115 4.56 -8.07 -29.36
CA VAL A 115 4.57 -7.06 -29.47
C VAL A 115 4.37 -6.38 -29.54
N GLY A 116 4.60 -7.24 -29.45
CA GLY A 116 4.77 -6.14 -29.23
C GLY A 116 4.69 -5.61 -29.27
N ALA A 117 4.39 -6.13 -29.27
CA ALA A 117 4.59 -5.27 -29.34
C ALA A 117 4.46 -4.58 -29.44
N VAL A 118 4.51 -5.16 -29.24
CA VAL A 118 4.60 -4.13 -29.36
C VAL A 118 4.55 -3.48 -29.39
N LYS A 119 4.92 -3.81 -29.08
CA LYS A 119 5.10 -3.05 -29.07
C LYS A 119 5.03 -2.24 -28.95
N ALA A 120 4.89 -3.57 -28.93
CA ALA A 120 5.13 -2.73 -28.84
C ALA A 120 5.04 -2.06 -28.77
N GLY A 121 5.16 -3.45 -28.91
CA GLY A 121 5.37 -2.46 -28.65
C GLY A 121 5.37 -1.97 -28.45
N SER A 122 5.19 -2.52 -28.44
CA SER A 122 5.44 -1.87 -28.41
C SER A 122 5.38 -1.25 -28.46
N ASP A 123 5.38 -2.02 -28.28
CA ASP A 123 5.54 -1.33 -28.46
C ASP A 123 5.48 -0.63 -28.43
N ASN A 124 5.52 -1.35 -28.12
CA ASN A 124 5.65 -0.64 -28.25
C ASN A 124 5.62 0.05 -28.34
N TRP A 125 5.98 -0.17 -28.29
CA TRP A 125 6.13 0.42 -28.47
C TRP A 125 6.14 1.15 -28.51
N GLN A 126 6.18 0.30 -27.99
CA GLN A 126 6.44 0.82 -27.99
C GLN A 126 6.16 1.59 -27.96
N GLY A 127 6.52 0.12 -28.24
CA GLY A 127 6.50 1.00 -28.12
C GLY A 127 6.18 1.23 -28.26
N PHE A 128 6.69 1.01 -27.94
CA PHE A 128 6.71 1.40 -28.18
C PHE A 128 6.58 1.93 -28.40
N LYS A 129 6.50 1.61 -28.32
CA LYS A 129 6.59 2.18 -28.52
C LYS A 129 6.13 2.75 -28.64
#